data_a8b316f8dc720bde92ee65a64861c784
#
_entry.id   a8b316f8dc720bde92ee65a64861c784
#
_cell.length_a   1.000
_cell.length_b   1.000
_cell.length_c   1.000
_cell.angle_alpha   90.00
_cell.angle_beta   90.00
_cell.angle_gamma   90.00
#
_symmetry.space_group_name_H-M   'P 1'
#
loop_
_entity.id
_entity.type
_entity.pdbx_description
1 polymer ?
#
loop_
_entity_poly.entity_id
_entity_poly.type
_entity_poly.pdbx_seq_one_letter_code
_entity_poly.pdbx_strand_id
1 'polypeptide(L)'
;MTNTLTSMFRIPAAAALAALLAGCSMGGLMGGGTPSNADLQNAIATPQSVAQAQTNALPVIATECPPIKVRLGGEAMFYYGGGRTGDAQALQYQGVIDEATRNCVVSNGQITVNMGVSGRVLLGPAGRQTSVNAPIRFAVERDGQAIFSEKYTLPVAVTPPAQMAEFVKVVENVTIPYLGGETITIWVGFDTRG
;
A
#
# COMPACT_ATOMS: atom_id res chain seq x y z
N MET A 1 -17.74 53.31 -22.07
CA MET A 1 -18.19 52.66 -23.28
C MET A 1 -18.62 51.26 -22.95
N THR A 2 -19.76 51.16 -22.47
CA THR A 2 -21.02 50.43 -22.84
C THR A 2 -20.85 49.37 -23.89
N ASN A 3 -21.14 48.11 -23.56
CA ASN A 3 -22.17 47.33 -24.25
C ASN A 3 -22.56 46.05 -23.45
N THR A 4 -23.72 46.14 -22.90
CA THR A 4 -24.69 45.12 -22.55
C THR A 4 -25.14 44.35 -23.79
N LEU A 5 -25.25 43.02 -23.68
CA LEU A 5 -26.20 42.25 -24.49
C LEU A 5 -26.76 41.07 -23.68
N THR A 6 -27.92 41.36 -23.18
CA THR A 6 -28.91 40.44 -22.62
C THR A 6 -29.47 39.56 -23.76
N SER A 7 -29.53 38.27 -23.57
CA SER A 7 -30.40 37.40 -24.37
C SER A 7 -31.13 36.44 -23.45
N MET A 8 -32.40 36.80 -23.24
CA MET A 8 -33.47 35.95 -22.70
C MET A 8 -33.76 34.82 -23.68
N PHE A 9 -33.82 33.60 -23.19
CA PHE A 9 -34.63 32.55 -23.83
C PHE A 9 -35.54 31.91 -22.79
N ARG A 10 -36.83 32.04 -23.13
CA ARG A 10 -37.99 31.61 -22.36
C ARG A 10 -38.25 30.12 -22.54
N ILE A 11 -38.70 29.51 -21.46
CA ILE A 11 -39.32 28.19 -21.33
C ILE A 11 -40.65 28.14 -22.15
N PRO A 12 -41.05 26.93 -22.66
CA PRO A 12 -42.21 26.34 -22.02
C PRO A 12 -42.17 24.81 -21.80
N ALA A 13 -42.71 24.45 -20.68
CA ALA A 13 -43.80 23.51 -20.43
C ALA A 13 -43.66 22.02 -20.76
N ALA A 14 -43.62 21.27 -19.67
CA ALA A 14 -44.48 20.12 -19.37
C ALA A 14 -44.59 18.96 -20.35
N ALA A 15 -44.03 17.82 -19.96
CA ALA A 15 -44.68 16.53 -20.18
C ALA A 15 -44.26 15.56 -19.06
N ALA A 16 -45.22 15.23 -18.24
CA ALA A 16 -45.20 14.14 -17.31
C ALA A 16 -45.06 12.80 -18.05
N LEU A 17 -44.07 12.00 -17.75
CA LEU A 17 -44.05 10.56 -18.03
C LEU A 17 -43.82 9.80 -16.76
N ALA A 18 -44.91 9.37 -16.15
CA ALA A 18 -44.94 8.28 -15.20
C ALA A 18 -44.67 6.98 -16.00
N ALA A 19 -43.51 6.38 -15.80
CA ALA A 19 -43.20 5.04 -16.29
C ALA A 19 -42.92 4.16 -15.07
N LEU A 20 -43.94 3.48 -14.60
CA LEU A 20 -44.10 2.04 -14.37
C LEU A 20 -42.76 1.32 -14.00
N LEU A 21 -42.52 1.25 -12.73
CA LEU A 21 -41.68 0.20 -12.12
C LEU A 21 -42.48 -1.11 -12.17
N ALA A 22 -42.41 -1.82 -13.29
CA ALA A 22 -42.83 -3.20 -13.40
C ALA A 22 -41.73 -4.06 -12.76
N GLY A 23 -41.90 -4.39 -11.47
CA GLY A 23 -41.16 -5.45 -10.83
C GLY A 23 -41.42 -6.76 -11.56
N CYS A 24 -40.39 -7.34 -12.14
CA CYS A 24 -40.40 -8.72 -12.60
C CYS A 24 -40.40 -9.66 -11.38
N SER A 25 -41.54 -9.93 -10.84
CA SER A 25 -41.79 -11.16 -10.10
C SER A 25 -42.35 -12.20 -11.08
N MET A 26 -41.47 -12.81 -11.84
CA MET A 26 -41.83 -14.00 -12.64
C MET A 26 -41.31 -15.23 -11.86
N GLY A 27 -42.16 -15.71 -11.00
CA GLY A 27 -41.96 -16.99 -10.32
C GLY A 27 -43.29 -17.43 -9.71
N GLY A 28 -43.98 -18.29 -10.42
CA GLY A 28 -45.07 -19.01 -9.78
C GLY A 28 -46.44 -18.93 -10.41
N LEU A 29 -46.56 -19.37 -11.67
CA LEU A 29 -47.80 -19.81 -12.25
C LEU A 29 -47.66 -21.31 -12.58
N MET A 30 -47.94 -22.12 -11.67
CA MET A 30 -48.51 -23.48 -11.66
C MET A 30 -47.91 -24.29 -10.51
N GLY A 31 -48.68 -24.45 -9.46
CA GLY A 31 -48.40 -25.36 -8.36
C GLY A 31 -48.72 -24.69 -7.02
N GLY A 32 -49.98 -24.72 -6.63
CA GLY A 32 -50.41 -24.36 -5.28
C GLY A 32 -49.90 -25.33 -4.25
N GLY A 33 -48.69 -25.14 -3.79
CA GLY A 33 -48.15 -25.74 -2.59
C GLY A 33 -47.78 -24.60 -1.67
N THR A 34 -48.48 -24.46 -0.55
CA THR A 34 -47.98 -23.64 0.57
C THR A 34 -46.57 -24.16 0.90
N PRO A 35 -45.53 -23.27 0.97
CA PRO A 35 -44.21 -23.73 1.38
C PRO A 35 -44.34 -24.44 2.74
N SER A 36 -43.91 -25.68 2.82
CA SER A 36 -43.91 -26.40 4.05
C SER A 36 -43.00 -25.73 5.06
N ASN A 37 -43.34 -25.74 6.33
CA ASN A 37 -42.48 -25.20 7.39
C ASN A 37 -41.04 -25.80 7.34
N ALA A 38 -40.87 -26.96 6.70
CA ALA A 38 -39.57 -27.57 6.46
C ALA A 38 -38.72 -26.81 5.45
N ASP A 39 -39.34 -26.20 4.40
CA ASP A 39 -38.60 -25.40 3.41
C ASP A 39 -38.15 -24.07 4.02
N LEU A 40 -38.94 -23.49 4.91
CA LEU A 40 -38.58 -22.27 5.65
C LEU A 40 -37.51 -22.54 6.71
N GLN A 41 -37.53 -23.70 7.36
CA GLN A 41 -36.50 -24.07 8.34
C GLN A 41 -35.14 -24.37 7.68
N ASN A 42 -35.14 -24.91 6.45
CA ASN A 42 -33.89 -25.06 5.68
C ASN A 42 -33.34 -23.74 5.10
N ALA A 43 -34.19 -22.72 4.98
CA ALA A 43 -33.77 -21.42 4.52
C ALA A 43 -33.20 -20.53 5.66
N ILE A 44 -33.42 -20.91 6.92
CA ILE A 44 -32.87 -20.17 8.07
C ILE A 44 -31.54 -20.82 8.47
N ALA A 45 -30.46 -20.18 8.20
CA ALA A 45 -29.16 -20.61 8.67
C ALA A 45 -29.16 -20.71 10.21
N THR A 46 -28.89 -21.91 10.73
CA THR A 46 -28.80 -22.10 12.17
C THR A 46 -27.61 -21.34 12.72
N PRO A 47 -27.64 -20.84 13.99
CA PRO A 47 -26.50 -20.22 14.61
C PRO A 47 -25.21 -21.03 14.50
N GLN A 48 -25.33 -22.37 14.51
CA GLN A 48 -24.20 -23.28 14.32
C GLN A 48 -23.68 -23.32 12.89
N SER A 49 -24.56 -23.29 11.88
CA SER A 49 -24.12 -23.21 10.47
C SER A 49 -23.52 -21.85 10.13
N VAL A 50 -23.99 -20.78 10.75
CA VAL A 50 -23.39 -19.45 10.64
C VAL A 50 -22.02 -19.41 11.32
N ALA A 51 -21.88 -20.01 12.51
CA ALA A 51 -20.61 -20.09 13.21
C ALA A 51 -19.60 -20.96 12.46
N GLN A 52 -20.03 -22.08 11.85
CA GLN A 52 -19.18 -22.90 11.01
C GLN A 52 -18.81 -22.21 9.68
N ALA A 53 -19.74 -21.47 9.09
CA ALA A 53 -19.43 -20.65 7.91
C ALA A 53 -18.45 -19.54 8.25
N GLN A 54 -18.55 -18.92 9.43
CA GLN A 54 -17.60 -17.91 9.90
C GLN A 54 -16.21 -18.48 10.22
N THR A 55 -16.13 -19.74 10.69
CA THR A 55 -14.83 -20.42 10.91
C THR A 55 -14.20 -20.93 9.61
N ASN A 56 -15.00 -21.24 8.59
CA ASN A 56 -14.53 -21.74 7.30
C ASN A 56 -14.53 -20.71 6.16
N ALA A 57 -15.21 -19.58 6.36
CA ALA A 57 -15.32 -18.54 5.37
C ALA A 57 -14.29 -17.46 5.67
N LEU A 58 -13.37 -17.37 4.78
CA LEU A 58 -12.33 -16.38 4.59
C LEU A 58 -11.03 -16.74 5.31
N PRO A 59 -9.95 -16.95 4.55
CA PRO A 59 -8.65 -16.64 5.13
C PRO A 59 -8.81 -15.27 5.76
N VAL A 60 -8.31 -15.08 6.98
CA VAL A 60 -8.29 -13.79 7.66
C VAL A 60 -7.60 -12.84 6.70
N ILE A 61 -8.41 -12.18 5.86
CA ILE A 61 -7.92 -11.20 4.91
C ILE A 61 -7.42 -10.08 5.81
N ALA A 62 -6.18 -9.96 5.82
CA ALA A 62 -5.29 -9.01 6.44
C ALA A 62 -5.92 -7.67 6.86
N THR A 63 -6.72 -7.66 7.89
CA THR A 63 -6.93 -6.43 8.67
C THR A 63 -5.64 -6.08 9.44
N GLU A 64 -4.66 -6.96 9.43
CA GLU A 64 -3.46 -6.91 10.27
C GLU A 64 -2.14 -6.94 9.47
N CYS A 65 -2.15 -6.38 8.26
CA CYS A 65 -0.90 -6.13 7.55
C CYS A 65 -0.06 -5.12 8.32
N PRO A 66 1.14 -5.48 8.81
CA PRO A 66 1.96 -4.59 9.61
C PRO A 66 2.23 -3.27 8.90
N PRO A 67 2.18 -2.12 9.60
CA PRO A 67 2.52 -0.85 8.99
C PRO A 67 3.98 -0.83 8.58
N ILE A 68 4.28 -0.24 7.41
CA ILE A 68 5.65 0.07 7.00
C ILE A 68 5.93 1.55 7.25
N LYS A 69 7.09 1.85 7.82
CA LYS A 69 7.53 3.20 8.18
C LYS A 69 8.97 3.40 7.75
N VAL A 70 9.30 4.61 7.34
CA VAL A 70 10.69 5.01 7.16
C VAL A 70 11.29 5.29 8.53
N ARG A 71 12.45 4.69 8.80
CA ARG A 71 13.12 4.84 10.10
C ARG A 71 13.67 6.28 10.24
N LEU A 72 13.43 6.88 11.38
CA LEU A 72 13.93 8.21 11.69
C LEU A 72 15.46 8.28 11.55
N GLY A 73 15.94 9.24 10.78
CA GLY A 73 17.35 9.38 10.40
C GLY A 73 17.80 8.44 9.28
N GLY A 74 16.89 7.65 8.70
CA GLY A 74 17.10 6.81 7.53
C GLY A 74 16.36 7.29 6.29
N GLU A 75 15.71 8.45 6.34
CA GLU A 75 14.94 9.03 5.22
C GLU A 75 15.85 9.52 4.09
N ALA A 76 17.05 9.94 4.47
CA ALA A 76 18.05 10.44 3.54
C ALA A 76 19.47 9.99 3.93
N MET A 77 20.31 9.92 2.93
CA MET A 77 21.75 9.74 3.09
C MET A 77 22.50 10.87 2.40
N PHE A 78 23.64 11.25 2.96
CA PHE A 78 24.51 12.30 2.41
C PHE A 78 25.95 11.82 2.41
N TYR A 79 26.64 12.07 1.32
CA TYR A 79 28.05 11.75 1.20
C TYR A 79 28.86 12.98 0.78
N TYR A 80 29.86 13.32 1.61
CA TYR A 80 30.67 14.51 1.44
C TYR A 80 32.11 14.13 1.09
N GLY A 81 32.70 14.85 0.15
CA GLY A 81 34.10 14.67 -0.20
C GLY A 81 35.05 15.23 0.86
N GLY A 82 36.20 14.56 1.03
CA GLY A 82 37.29 15.07 1.89
C GLY A 82 36.95 15.23 3.36
N GLY A 83 35.96 14.47 3.87
CA GLY A 83 35.54 14.53 5.29
C GLY A 83 34.83 15.82 5.70
N ARG A 84 34.45 16.67 4.75
CA ARG A 84 33.80 17.97 5.01
C ARG A 84 32.27 17.82 5.19
N THR A 85 31.88 17.06 6.20
CA THR A 85 30.47 16.83 6.52
C THR A 85 29.73 18.14 6.78
N GLY A 86 28.57 18.36 6.13
CA GLY A 86 27.76 19.56 6.26
C GLY A 86 28.14 20.71 5.33
N ASP A 87 29.27 20.62 4.62
CA ASP A 87 29.66 21.62 3.61
C ASP A 87 28.93 21.31 2.29
N ALA A 88 27.99 22.19 1.91
CA ALA A 88 27.19 22.03 0.71
C ALA A 88 28.03 21.92 -0.58
N GLN A 89 29.18 22.61 -0.63
CA GLN A 89 30.09 22.57 -1.78
C GLN A 89 30.88 21.25 -1.85
N ALA A 90 31.00 20.54 -0.74
CA ALA A 90 31.66 19.24 -0.67
C ALA A 90 30.70 18.07 -0.86
N LEU A 91 29.40 18.32 -0.99
CA LEU A 91 28.40 17.28 -1.21
C LEU A 91 28.65 16.61 -2.55
N GLN A 92 28.93 15.31 -2.53
CA GLN A 92 29.10 14.49 -3.72
C GLN A 92 27.76 13.93 -4.20
N TYR A 93 26.98 13.32 -3.30
CA TYR A 93 25.65 12.86 -3.61
C TYR A 93 24.78 12.78 -2.36
N GLN A 94 23.48 12.76 -2.58
CA GLN A 94 22.48 12.47 -1.57
C GLN A 94 21.49 11.46 -2.11
N GLY A 95 20.96 10.62 -1.23
CA GLY A 95 19.83 9.73 -1.50
C GLY A 95 18.64 10.14 -0.66
N VAL A 96 17.43 10.01 -1.22
CA VAL A 96 16.17 10.28 -0.52
C VAL A 96 15.21 9.15 -0.78
N ILE A 97 14.53 8.69 0.26
CA ILE A 97 13.40 7.77 0.13
C ILE A 97 12.16 8.58 -0.19
N ASP A 98 11.46 8.21 -1.26
CA ASP A 98 10.23 8.87 -1.68
C ASP A 98 9.00 8.12 -1.15
N GLU A 99 9.04 6.79 -1.21
CA GLU A 99 7.89 5.97 -0.81
C GLU A 99 8.33 4.62 -0.24
N ALA A 100 7.57 4.13 0.72
CA ALA A 100 7.68 2.79 1.26
C ALA A 100 6.32 2.08 1.14
N THR A 101 6.33 0.89 0.56
CA THR A 101 5.13 0.12 0.26
C THR A 101 5.20 -1.28 0.87
N ARG A 102 4.05 -1.86 1.13
CA ARG A 102 3.94 -3.26 1.55
C ARG A 102 2.69 -3.91 0.99
N ASN A 103 2.79 -5.21 0.80
CA ASN A 103 1.65 -6.09 0.56
C ASN A 103 1.84 -7.36 1.38
N CYS A 104 0.79 -7.90 1.97
CA CYS A 104 0.90 -9.08 2.78
C CYS A 104 -0.32 -10.00 2.67
N VAL A 105 -0.08 -11.26 2.98
CA VAL A 105 -1.09 -12.31 3.13
C VAL A 105 -0.94 -12.90 4.52
N VAL A 106 -2.05 -12.96 5.26
CA VAL A 106 -2.11 -13.63 6.56
C VAL A 106 -2.78 -14.98 6.38
N SER A 107 -2.10 -16.04 6.75
CA SER A 107 -2.62 -17.41 6.64
C SER A 107 -1.95 -18.31 7.69
N ASN A 108 -2.74 -19.16 8.32
CA ASN A 108 -2.24 -20.19 9.24
C ASN A 108 -1.28 -19.68 10.33
N GLY A 109 -1.58 -18.53 10.95
CA GLY A 109 -0.73 -17.94 11.99
C GLY A 109 0.60 -17.38 11.46
N GLN A 110 0.66 -17.05 10.18
CA GLN A 110 1.81 -16.43 9.54
C GLN A 110 1.40 -15.24 8.68
N ILE A 111 2.21 -14.21 8.67
CA ILE A 111 2.12 -13.09 7.76
C ILE A 111 3.25 -13.22 6.75
N THR A 112 2.92 -13.38 5.48
CA THR A 112 3.90 -13.31 4.39
C THR A 112 3.84 -11.91 3.81
N VAL A 113 4.96 -11.18 3.86
CA VAL A 113 5.05 -9.77 3.47
C VAL A 113 5.98 -9.59 2.29
N ASN A 114 5.53 -8.82 1.30
CA ASN A 114 6.37 -8.20 0.29
C ASN A 114 6.55 -6.72 0.66
N MET A 115 7.79 -6.27 0.77
CA MET A 115 8.14 -4.91 1.18
C MET A 115 8.86 -4.21 0.04
N GLY A 116 8.53 -2.96 -0.22
CA GLY A 116 9.15 -2.15 -1.25
C GLY A 116 9.55 -0.78 -0.76
N VAL A 117 10.58 -0.22 -1.38
CA VAL A 117 10.97 1.18 -1.22
C VAL A 117 11.37 1.74 -2.57
N SER A 118 10.93 2.95 -2.84
CA SER A 118 11.41 3.76 -3.97
C SER A 118 12.06 5.03 -3.47
N GLY A 119 12.95 5.58 -4.28
CA GLY A 119 13.66 6.78 -3.96
C GLY A 119 14.54 7.24 -5.09
N ARG A 120 15.32 8.26 -4.84
CA ARG A 120 16.22 8.85 -5.83
C ARG A 120 17.58 9.21 -5.23
N VAL A 121 18.57 9.17 -6.08
CA VAL A 121 19.92 9.66 -5.82
C VAL A 121 20.12 10.92 -6.64
N LEU A 122 20.66 11.96 -6.02
CA LEU A 122 21.01 13.24 -6.67
C LEU A 122 22.50 13.49 -6.47
N LEU A 123 23.20 13.89 -7.54
CA LEU A 123 24.58 14.35 -7.44
C LEU A 123 24.61 15.77 -6.88
N GLY A 124 25.53 16.02 -5.96
CA GLY A 124 25.82 17.35 -5.43
C GLY A 124 26.85 18.10 -6.25
N PRO A 125 27.23 19.33 -5.84
CA PRO A 125 28.20 20.17 -6.57
C PRO A 125 29.55 19.48 -6.77
N ALA A 126 30.00 18.66 -5.82
CA ALA A 126 31.24 17.90 -5.93
C ALA A 126 31.05 16.50 -6.55
N GLY A 127 29.82 16.15 -6.96
CA GLY A 127 29.50 14.84 -7.52
C GLY A 127 30.04 14.65 -8.93
N ARG A 128 30.68 13.50 -9.16
CA ARG A 128 31.20 13.05 -10.46
C ARG A 128 30.94 11.56 -10.70
N GLN A 129 30.21 10.94 -9.80
CA GLN A 129 29.96 9.51 -9.83
C GLN A 129 29.00 9.16 -10.97
N THR A 130 29.28 8.05 -11.63
CA THR A 130 28.35 7.42 -12.60
C THR A 130 27.54 6.29 -11.97
N SER A 131 27.87 5.90 -10.74
CA SER A 131 27.16 4.94 -9.94
C SER A 131 27.31 5.29 -8.46
N VAL A 132 26.24 5.10 -7.70
CA VAL A 132 26.18 5.33 -6.25
C VAL A 132 25.62 4.07 -5.60
N ASN A 133 26.25 3.61 -4.54
CA ASN A 133 25.73 2.50 -3.75
C ASN A 133 24.75 3.05 -2.69
N ALA A 134 23.48 2.66 -2.78
CA ALA A 134 22.46 3.00 -1.81
C ALA A 134 22.31 1.84 -0.79
N PRO A 135 22.79 2.00 0.45
CA PRO A 135 22.66 0.99 1.49
C PRO A 135 21.28 1.11 2.13
N ILE A 136 20.39 0.19 1.83
CA ILE A 136 19.02 0.16 2.33
C ILE A 136 18.85 -1.01 3.28
N ARG A 137 18.31 -0.76 4.46
CA ARG A 137 17.94 -1.79 5.42
C ARG A 137 16.43 -1.91 5.52
N PHE A 138 15.95 -3.14 5.45
CA PHE A 138 14.60 -3.52 5.88
C PHE A 138 14.71 -4.27 7.21
N ALA A 139 13.82 -3.95 8.13
CA ALA A 139 13.71 -4.65 9.39
C ALA A 139 12.24 -4.84 9.76
N VAL A 140 11.94 -5.95 10.42
CA VAL A 140 10.63 -6.20 11.03
C VAL A 140 10.85 -6.30 12.53
N GLU A 141 10.12 -5.47 13.26
CA GLU A 141 10.11 -5.47 14.71
C GLU A 141 8.78 -6.04 15.21
N ARG A 142 8.87 -6.94 16.21
CA ARG A 142 7.75 -7.44 16.97
C ARG A 142 7.94 -7.01 18.42
N ASP A 143 6.96 -6.29 18.97
CA ASP A 143 7.00 -5.78 20.34
C ASP A 143 8.34 -5.06 20.68
N GLY A 144 8.87 -4.31 19.70
CA GLY A 144 10.11 -3.56 19.80
C GLY A 144 11.39 -4.37 19.58
N GLN A 145 11.30 -5.68 19.32
CA GLN A 145 12.45 -6.53 19.01
C GLN A 145 12.52 -6.84 17.52
N ALA A 146 13.71 -6.70 16.93
CA ALA A 146 13.92 -7.05 15.53
C ALA A 146 13.90 -8.57 15.37
N ILE A 147 12.95 -9.06 14.56
CA ILE A 147 12.82 -10.48 14.19
C ILE A 147 13.33 -10.75 12.78
N PHE A 148 13.47 -9.72 11.98
CA PHE A 148 14.08 -9.72 10.65
C PHE A 148 14.88 -8.43 10.49
N SER A 149 16.07 -8.50 9.92
CA SER A 149 16.86 -7.32 9.59
C SER A 149 17.90 -7.64 8.53
N GLU A 150 17.72 -7.08 7.33
CA GLU A 150 18.65 -7.27 6.22
C GLU A 150 19.05 -5.94 5.59
N LYS A 151 20.33 -5.82 5.26
CA LYS A 151 20.93 -4.68 4.56
C LYS A 151 21.22 -5.05 3.12
N TYR A 152 20.73 -4.26 2.20
CA TYR A 152 20.94 -4.38 0.77
C TYR A 152 21.76 -3.21 0.28
N THR A 153 22.79 -3.46 -0.48
CA THR A 153 23.55 -2.41 -1.18
C THR A 153 23.11 -2.37 -2.62
N LEU A 154 22.36 -1.34 -2.97
CA LEU A 154 21.79 -1.21 -4.31
C LEU A 154 22.65 -0.26 -5.15
N PRO A 155 23.26 -0.74 -6.25
CA PRO A 155 23.96 0.13 -7.19
C PRO A 155 22.94 0.93 -8.01
N VAL A 156 23.02 2.26 -7.95
CA VAL A 156 22.17 3.19 -8.68
C VAL A 156 23.02 3.89 -9.71
N ALA A 157 22.80 3.62 -11.00
CA ALA A 157 23.53 4.26 -12.09
C ALA A 157 22.99 5.66 -12.35
N VAL A 158 23.88 6.65 -12.38
CA VAL A 158 23.57 8.03 -12.76
C VAL A 158 24.24 8.31 -14.10
N THR A 159 23.45 8.31 -15.18
CA THR A 159 23.98 8.45 -16.54
C THR A 159 24.02 9.92 -16.95
N PRO A 160 25.21 10.50 -17.22
CA PRO A 160 25.29 11.86 -17.71
C PRO A 160 24.50 12.07 -19.02
N PRO A 161 23.87 13.21 -19.25
CA PRO A 161 24.00 14.46 -18.48
C PRO A 161 23.08 14.53 -17.23
N ALA A 162 22.30 13.48 -16.93
CA ALA A 162 21.45 13.47 -15.76
C ALA A 162 22.28 13.57 -14.46
N GLN A 163 21.77 14.33 -13.51
CA GLN A 163 22.34 14.45 -12.16
C GLN A 163 21.49 13.73 -11.11
N MET A 164 20.51 12.97 -11.56
CA MET A 164 19.58 12.22 -10.72
C MET A 164 19.32 10.85 -11.34
N ALA A 165 19.10 9.87 -10.49
CA ALA A 165 18.58 8.55 -10.87
C ALA A 165 17.62 8.04 -9.79
N GLU A 166 16.58 7.36 -10.22
CA GLU A 166 15.64 6.69 -9.35
C GLU A 166 16.08 5.27 -9.05
N PHE A 167 15.63 4.75 -7.93
CA PHE A 167 15.82 3.37 -7.57
C PHE A 167 14.54 2.77 -6.96
N VAL A 168 14.42 1.47 -7.11
CA VAL A 168 13.38 0.67 -6.45
C VAL A 168 14.06 -0.57 -5.88
N LYS A 169 13.70 -0.94 -4.64
CA LYS A 169 14.09 -2.21 -4.03
C LYS A 169 12.87 -2.89 -3.47
N VAL A 170 12.67 -4.15 -3.87
CA VAL A 170 11.64 -5.02 -3.31
C VAL A 170 12.30 -6.18 -2.58
N VAL A 171 11.73 -6.56 -1.45
CA VAL A 171 12.06 -7.77 -0.67
C VAL A 171 10.78 -8.57 -0.57
N GLU A 172 10.81 -9.78 -1.10
CA GLU A 172 9.61 -10.60 -1.25
C GLU A 172 9.60 -11.77 -0.27
N ASN A 173 8.41 -12.24 0.04
CA ASN A 173 8.15 -13.49 0.77
C ASN A 173 8.79 -13.54 2.17
N VAL A 174 8.87 -12.41 2.87
CA VAL A 174 9.32 -12.41 4.25
C VAL A 174 8.21 -12.97 5.13
N THR A 175 8.48 -14.10 5.76
CA THR A 175 7.51 -14.81 6.60
C THR A 175 7.69 -14.42 8.06
N ILE A 176 6.62 -13.98 8.69
CA ILE A 176 6.59 -13.52 10.07
C ILE A 176 5.58 -14.41 10.82
N PRO A 177 5.99 -15.20 11.81
CA PRO A 177 5.06 -15.91 12.68
C PRO A 177 4.19 -14.91 13.43
N TYR A 178 2.88 -15.14 13.44
CA TYR A 178 1.88 -14.26 14.06
C TYR A 178 0.92 -15.09 14.92
N LEU A 179 0.86 -14.81 16.20
CA LEU A 179 0.01 -15.53 17.16
C LEU A 179 -1.26 -14.75 17.50
N GLY A 180 -1.31 -13.46 17.15
CA GLY A 180 -2.39 -12.54 17.47
C GLY A 180 -2.08 -11.66 18.66
N GLY A 181 -2.33 -10.35 18.49
CA GLY A 181 -2.12 -9.35 19.56
C GLY A 181 -0.74 -8.71 19.64
N GLU A 182 0.25 -9.22 18.87
CA GLU A 182 1.58 -8.61 18.83
C GLU A 182 1.57 -7.31 18.01
N THR A 183 2.37 -6.35 18.45
CA THR A 183 2.64 -5.13 17.67
C THR A 183 3.78 -5.38 16.70
N ILE A 184 3.47 -5.51 15.42
CA ILE A 184 4.47 -5.70 14.37
C ILE A 184 4.59 -4.41 13.57
N THR A 185 5.82 -3.96 13.34
CA THR A 185 6.13 -2.80 12.51
C THR A 185 7.27 -3.13 11.55
N ILE A 186 7.10 -2.76 10.28
CA ILE A 186 8.14 -2.85 9.27
C ILE A 186 8.85 -1.51 9.20
N TRP A 187 10.17 -1.56 9.19
CA TRP A 187 11.03 -0.39 9.05
C TRP A 187 11.87 -0.49 7.80
N VAL A 188 12.00 0.61 7.09
CA VAL A 188 12.93 0.76 5.97
C VAL A 188 13.69 2.06 6.11
N GLY A 189 14.92 2.10 5.64
CA GLY A 189 15.72 3.32 5.67
C GLY A 189 17.12 3.11 5.09
N PHE A 190 17.79 4.22 4.79
CA PHE A 190 19.23 4.16 4.52
C PHE A 190 19.97 3.75 5.80
N ASP A 191 20.91 2.82 5.64
CA ASP A 191 21.80 2.39 6.70
C ASP A 191 23.25 2.67 6.28
N THR A 192 23.68 3.90 6.57
CA THR A 192 25.03 4.37 6.27
C THR A 192 26.05 3.98 7.35
N ARG A 193 25.59 3.40 8.45
CA ARG A 193 26.46 2.86 9.51
C ARG A 193 26.95 1.48 9.07
N GLY A 194 28.24 1.31 9.08
CA GLY A 194 28.91 0.06 8.72
C GLY A 194 28.81 -1.00 9.82
#